data_9b8aee78ef6a1231e21c80f31b83d63b
#
_entry.id   9b8aee78ef6a1231e21c80f31b83d63b
#
_cell.length_a   1.000
_cell.length_b   1.000
_cell.length_c   1.000
_cell.angle_alpha   90.00
_cell.angle_beta   90.00
_cell.angle_gamma   90.00
#
_symmetry.space_group_name_H-M   'P 1'
#
loop_
_entity.id
_entity.type
_entity.pdbx_description
1 polymer ?
#
loop_
_entity_poly.entity_id
_entity_poly.type
_entity_poly.pdbx_seq_one_letter_code
_entity_poly.pdbx_strand_id
1 'polypeptide(L)'
;MAGTDACANVSAVRTEFQVHSTRLFPKGSGAEAYRITGIARRCDWVVLSDELPPQTVLVEQRPGISPRHVFLSLRQPFAALEFFHDQVLPRIKGPFRLISGSEDITLPVQRDKRWRAFDTAEQQIIENILADSRLVSWASENLETLSDPRWMPLPLGLTFPDGGGEKPVRIDRCPPQSSRPLRVLCAHRIRQNQQWDLRRQVTRLCRDELSAWISIFEREVSDSVFNHLLRTHAFVICAEGGGLDPSPKAWQALLHGAIPIMRSSGLDGAYRQLPVVIVAEWTREELAFDRLRDWQSTVMPWFDEPQRRAEVLHRLSIDYWWQTINSYGPLQTKVQDHLQHTQLPNNEILP
;
A
#
# COMPACT_ATOMS: atom_id res chain seq x y z
N MET A 1 11.61 -50.07 27.56
CA MET A 1 11.26 -49.55 26.23
C MET A 1 10.71 -48.15 26.42
N ALA A 2 11.54 -47.16 26.21
CA ALA A 2 11.18 -45.77 26.38
C ALA A 2 10.84 -45.22 24.99
N GLY A 3 9.56 -44.87 24.77
CA GLY A 3 9.11 -44.14 23.60
C GLY A 3 9.41 -42.67 23.79
N THR A 4 10.31 -42.16 23.00
CA THR A 4 10.63 -40.74 22.92
C THR A 4 9.59 -40.06 22.04
N ASP A 5 8.66 -39.35 22.69
CA ASP A 5 7.78 -38.36 22.07
C ASP A 5 8.62 -37.18 21.56
N ALA A 6 8.93 -37.18 20.27
CA ALA A 6 9.42 -36.02 19.56
C ALA A 6 8.22 -35.12 19.23
N CYS A 7 7.77 -34.36 20.22
CA CYS A 7 6.89 -33.21 19.98
C CYS A 7 7.64 -32.19 19.16
N ALA A 8 7.39 -32.18 17.84
CA ALA A 8 7.86 -31.15 16.93
C ALA A 8 7.40 -29.79 17.44
N ASN A 9 8.37 -28.96 17.79
CA ASN A 9 8.20 -27.57 18.18
C ASN A 9 7.69 -26.79 16.94
N VAL A 10 6.37 -26.79 16.72
CA VAL A 10 5.73 -25.90 15.76
C VAL A 10 5.90 -24.50 16.29
N SER A 11 6.90 -23.80 15.78
CA SER A 11 7.14 -22.37 16.05
C SER A 11 5.79 -21.65 15.99
N ALA A 12 5.36 -21.13 17.13
CA ALA A 12 4.10 -20.38 17.22
C ALA A 12 4.15 -19.24 16.20
N VAL A 13 3.27 -19.27 15.21
CA VAL A 13 3.15 -18.22 14.22
C VAL A 13 3.01 -16.90 14.96
N ARG A 14 3.94 -15.98 14.73
CA ARG A 14 3.95 -14.66 15.35
C ARG A 14 2.63 -13.96 15.00
N THR A 15 1.73 -13.86 15.97
CA THR A 15 0.39 -13.27 15.77
C THR A 15 0.36 -11.76 15.99
N GLU A 16 1.49 -11.18 16.39
CA GLU A 16 1.64 -9.74 16.65
C GLU A 16 2.84 -9.20 15.87
N PHE A 17 2.61 -8.14 15.09
CA PHE A 17 3.67 -7.43 14.36
C PHE A 17 3.25 -5.99 14.07
N GLN A 18 4.22 -5.12 13.83
CA GLN A 18 3.97 -3.75 13.43
C GLN A 18 3.67 -3.71 11.93
N VAL A 19 2.45 -3.31 11.60
CA VAL A 19 1.99 -3.21 10.21
C VAL A 19 2.58 -1.99 9.53
N HIS A 20 2.89 -2.10 8.25
CA HIS A 20 3.37 -1.00 7.43
C HIS A 20 2.35 0.13 7.31
N SER A 21 2.83 1.37 7.36
CA SER A 21 2.06 2.58 7.10
C SER A 21 2.97 3.71 6.63
N THR A 22 2.50 4.46 5.64
CA THR A 22 3.13 5.73 5.20
C THR A 22 2.35 6.95 5.71
N ARG A 23 1.16 6.77 6.32
CA ARG A 23 0.24 7.86 6.70
C ARG A 23 0.58 8.45 8.05
N LEU A 24 0.67 9.78 8.09
CA LEU A 24 0.90 10.55 9.31
C LEU A 24 -0.37 11.28 9.74
N PHE A 25 -0.56 11.44 11.06
CA PHE A 25 -1.71 12.08 11.70
C PHE A 25 -1.30 12.90 12.94
N PRO A 26 -2.14 13.82 13.41
CA PRO A 26 -3.41 14.28 12.83
C PRO A 26 -3.16 15.11 11.57
N LYS A 27 -4.15 15.21 10.67
CA LYS A 27 -4.10 16.13 9.54
C LYS A 27 -4.96 17.35 9.76
N GLY A 28 -4.61 18.48 9.15
CA GLY A 28 -5.35 19.73 9.30
C GLY A 28 -5.15 20.41 10.66
N SER A 29 -3.99 20.18 11.29
CA SER A 29 -3.63 20.78 12.60
C SER A 29 -2.25 21.45 12.59
N GLY A 30 -1.67 21.62 11.40
CA GLY A 30 -0.32 22.12 11.17
C GLY A 30 0.74 21.03 11.16
N ALA A 31 1.83 21.28 10.45
CA ALA A 31 2.89 20.30 10.25
C ALA A 31 3.53 19.82 11.57
N GLU A 32 3.69 20.71 12.54
CA GLU A 32 4.29 20.39 13.85
C GLU A 32 3.41 19.47 14.73
N ALA A 33 2.10 19.39 14.45
CA ALA A 33 1.18 18.54 15.20
C ALA A 33 1.26 17.07 14.80
N TYR A 34 1.91 16.72 13.67
CA TYR A 34 2.01 15.35 13.20
C TYR A 34 2.86 14.49 14.13
N ARG A 35 2.36 13.34 14.45
CA ARG A 35 3.13 12.28 15.09
C ARG A 35 3.91 11.52 14.03
N ILE A 36 5.22 11.48 14.15
CA ILE A 36 6.09 10.73 13.24
C ILE A 36 6.00 9.25 13.62
N THR A 37 5.23 8.48 12.83
CA THR A 37 4.93 7.06 13.04
C THR A 37 5.21 6.27 11.76
N GLY A 38 5.01 4.96 11.81
CA GLY A 38 5.16 4.10 10.63
C GLY A 38 6.55 4.18 10.01
N ILE A 39 6.61 4.18 8.68
CA ILE A 39 7.88 4.18 7.94
C ILE A 39 8.68 5.48 8.15
N ALA A 40 7.99 6.61 8.33
CA ALA A 40 8.64 7.90 8.57
C ALA A 40 9.48 7.91 9.85
N ARG A 41 9.07 7.15 10.88
CA ARG A 41 9.83 7.04 12.14
C ARG A 41 11.20 6.37 11.96
N ARG A 42 11.38 5.58 10.92
CA ARG A 42 12.64 4.91 10.60
C ARG A 42 13.61 5.79 9.80
N CYS A 43 13.12 6.88 9.23
CA CYS A 43 13.92 7.80 8.44
C CYS A 43 14.80 8.69 9.32
N ASP A 44 15.91 9.13 8.79
CA ASP A 44 16.84 10.06 9.50
C ASP A 44 16.25 11.46 9.56
N TRP A 45 15.64 11.90 8.45
CA TRP A 45 14.97 13.19 8.30
C TRP A 45 13.53 13.01 7.83
N VAL A 46 12.63 13.86 8.31
CA VAL A 46 11.22 13.87 7.95
C VAL A 46 10.81 15.28 7.57
N VAL A 47 10.39 15.47 6.34
CA VAL A 47 9.74 16.70 5.89
C VAL A 47 8.25 16.53 6.11
N LEU A 48 7.69 17.33 7.01
CA LEU A 48 6.28 17.40 7.30
C LEU A 48 5.66 18.58 6.56
N SER A 49 4.47 18.39 6.01
CA SER A 49 3.69 19.46 5.38
C SER A 49 2.23 19.37 5.79
N ASP A 50 1.53 20.50 5.87
CA ASP A 50 0.08 20.56 6.10
C ASP A 50 -0.51 21.76 5.36
N GLU A 51 -1.79 21.68 5.05
CA GLU A 51 -2.55 22.77 4.42
C GLU A 51 -3.14 23.77 5.44
N LEU A 52 -3.42 23.31 6.66
CA LEU A 52 -4.16 24.09 7.66
C LEU A 52 -3.50 24.04 9.04
N PRO A 53 -2.72 25.07 9.43
CA PRO A 53 -2.24 26.16 8.58
C PRO A 53 -1.21 25.67 7.55
N PRO A 54 -1.04 26.36 6.40
CA PRO A 54 -0.02 26.02 5.43
C PRO A 54 1.37 26.13 6.07
N GLN A 55 2.07 25.00 6.13
CA GLN A 55 3.36 24.91 6.79
C GLN A 55 4.15 23.72 6.26
N THR A 56 5.47 23.92 6.10
CA THR A 56 6.41 22.84 5.80
C THR A 56 7.59 22.95 6.74
N VAL A 57 7.95 21.85 7.40
CA VAL A 57 9.03 21.81 8.37
C VAL A 57 9.91 20.59 8.17
N LEU A 58 11.22 20.74 8.43
CA LEU A 58 12.14 19.61 8.49
C LEU A 58 12.37 19.19 9.94
N VAL A 59 12.16 17.91 10.23
CA VAL A 59 12.49 17.28 11.49
C VAL A 59 13.69 16.37 11.29
N GLU A 60 14.82 16.73 11.84
CA GLU A 60 16.03 15.91 11.87
C GLU A 60 15.96 14.97 13.08
N GLN A 61 15.52 13.69 12.85
CA GLN A 61 15.45 12.68 13.91
C GLN A 61 16.84 12.24 14.37
N ARG A 62 17.85 12.49 13.54
CA ARG A 62 19.28 12.27 13.84
C ARG A 62 20.08 13.53 13.50
N PRO A 63 20.11 14.53 14.39
CA PRO A 63 20.80 15.79 14.14
C PRO A 63 22.31 15.60 13.90
N GLY A 64 22.86 16.43 13.00
CA GLY A 64 24.30 16.44 12.73
C GLY A 64 24.82 15.34 11.81
N ILE A 65 23.94 14.44 11.33
CA ILE A 65 24.30 13.36 10.39
C ILE A 65 23.61 13.63 9.05
N SER A 66 24.34 13.49 7.95
CA SER A 66 23.72 13.49 6.62
C SER A 66 22.78 12.29 6.50
N PRO A 67 21.50 12.50 6.09
CA PRO A 67 20.51 11.43 6.10
C PRO A 67 20.79 10.39 5.03
N ARG A 68 20.52 9.14 5.36
CA ARG A 68 20.42 8.04 4.38
C ARG A 68 18.99 7.83 3.91
N HIS A 69 18.01 8.20 4.73
CA HIS A 69 16.59 8.08 4.45
C HIS A 69 15.88 9.36 4.82
N VAL A 70 15.13 9.89 3.86
CA VAL A 70 14.31 11.10 4.05
C VAL A 70 12.87 10.73 3.73
N PHE A 71 11.96 11.02 4.67
CA PHE A 71 10.52 10.93 4.42
C PHE A 71 9.98 12.30 4.02
N LEU A 72 9.23 12.36 2.92
CA LEU A 72 8.56 13.54 2.39
C LEU A 72 7.05 13.38 2.50
N SER A 73 6.43 14.07 3.45
CA SER A 73 4.97 14.13 3.56
C SER A 73 4.40 15.02 2.45
N LEU A 74 3.49 14.47 1.66
CA LEU A 74 2.83 15.17 0.55
C LEU A 74 1.45 15.74 0.94
N ARG A 75 1.20 16.05 2.23
CA ARG A 75 -0.06 16.66 2.67
C ARG A 75 -0.33 18.03 2.04
N GLN A 76 0.72 18.77 1.78
CA GLN A 76 0.72 19.96 0.93
C GLN A 76 1.78 19.72 -0.17
N PRO A 77 1.41 19.05 -1.27
CA PRO A 77 2.39 18.44 -2.16
C PRO A 77 3.30 19.45 -2.86
N PHE A 78 2.76 20.58 -3.30
CA PHE A 78 3.52 21.57 -4.07
C PHE A 78 4.59 22.22 -3.19
N ALA A 79 4.20 22.75 -2.03
CA ALA A 79 5.15 23.34 -1.09
C ALA A 79 6.13 22.31 -0.52
N ALA A 80 5.70 21.05 -0.34
CA ALA A 80 6.59 20.00 0.14
C ALA A 80 7.70 19.66 -0.87
N LEU A 81 7.37 19.57 -2.16
CA LEU A 81 8.34 19.33 -3.23
C LEU A 81 9.32 20.49 -3.38
N GLU A 82 8.82 21.73 -3.41
CA GLU A 82 9.63 22.95 -3.47
C GLU A 82 10.56 23.03 -2.24
N PHE A 83 10.03 22.89 -1.04
CA PHE A 83 10.82 22.94 0.19
C PHE A 83 11.89 21.84 0.24
N PHE A 84 11.54 20.62 -0.18
CA PHE A 84 12.52 19.54 -0.24
C PHE A 84 13.64 19.87 -1.23
N HIS A 85 13.31 20.32 -2.43
CA HIS A 85 14.28 20.65 -3.47
C HIS A 85 15.20 21.81 -3.04
N ASP A 86 14.62 22.89 -2.54
CA ASP A 86 15.36 24.14 -2.32
C ASP A 86 16.07 24.21 -0.96
N GLN A 87 15.47 23.60 0.08
CA GLN A 87 15.95 23.76 1.45
C GLN A 87 16.56 22.48 2.04
N VAL A 88 16.14 21.30 1.59
CA VAL A 88 16.56 20.03 2.18
C VAL A 88 17.62 19.33 1.33
N LEU A 89 17.39 19.19 0.04
CA LEU A 89 18.27 18.49 -0.89
C LEU A 89 19.70 19.06 -0.92
N PRO A 90 19.95 20.40 -0.90
CA PRO A 90 21.30 20.95 -0.85
C PRO A 90 22.07 20.62 0.43
N ARG A 91 21.37 20.28 1.53
CA ARG A 91 21.99 19.94 2.81
C ARG A 91 22.43 18.46 2.89
N ILE A 92 21.94 17.61 2.00
CA ILE A 92 22.30 16.19 1.94
C ILE A 92 23.69 16.07 1.32
N LYS A 93 24.61 15.39 2.00
CA LYS A 93 26.02 15.30 1.56
C LYS A 93 26.39 13.95 0.93
N GLY A 94 25.57 12.93 1.10
CA GLY A 94 25.88 11.57 0.65
C GLY A 94 24.70 10.87 -0.02
N PRO A 95 24.85 9.61 -0.41
CA PRO A 95 23.76 8.83 -0.99
C PRO A 95 22.56 8.75 -0.06
N PHE A 96 21.36 8.93 -0.59
CA PHE A 96 20.11 8.91 0.18
C PHE A 96 18.97 8.22 -0.58
N ARG A 97 17.98 7.79 0.16
CA ARG A 97 16.71 7.26 -0.33
C ARG A 97 15.59 8.22 0.07
N LEU A 98 14.74 8.55 -0.89
CA LEU A 98 13.56 9.38 -0.66
C LEU A 98 12.34 8.47 -0.54
N ILE A 99 11.51 8.70 0.46
CA ILE A 99 10.24 8.00 0.67
C ILE A 99 9.16 9.09 0.70
N SER A 100 8.19 9.03 -0.19
CA SER A 100 7.09 9.99 -0.21
C SER A 100 5.75 9.33 0.06
N GLY A 101 4.89 10.02 0.80
CA GLY A 101 3.58 9.50 1.15
C GLY A 101 2.76 10.47 1.99
N SER A 102 1.83 9.91 2.74
CA SER A 102 0.90 10.61 3.62
C SER A 102 -0.26 11.35 2.93
N GLU A 103 -0.36 11.34 1.59
CA GLU A 103 -1.51 11.86 0.83
C GLU A 103 -1.71 11.05 -0.47
N ASP A 104 -2.90 11.16 -1.08
CA ASP A 104 -3.26 10.41 -2.29
C ASP A 104 -2.69 11.01 -3.59
N ILE A 105 -1.92 12.09 -3.50
CA ILE A 105 -1.22 12.68 -4.65
C ILE A 105 -0.38 11.65 -5.38
N THR A 106 -0.43 11.64 -6.70
CA THR A 106 0.30 10.67 -7.52
C THR A 106 1.58 11.28 -8.09
N LEU A 107 2.64 10.49 -8.18
CA LEU A 107 3.94 10.86 -8.72
C LEU A 107 4.34 9.90 -9.87
N PRO A 108 5.11 10.35 -10.86
CA PRO A 108 5.53 11.74 -11.14
C PRO A 108 4.42 12.58 -11.74
N VAL A 109 3.34 11.97 -12.26
CA VAL A 109 2.20 12.66 -12.86
C VAL A 109 1.04 12.67 -11.87
N GLN A 110 0.51 13.87 -11.60
CA GLN A 110 -0.58 14.05 -10.65
C GLN A 110 -1.94 13.74 -11.29
N ARG A 111 -2.69 12.79 -10.70
CA ARG A 111 -4.02 12.33 -11.17
C ARG A 111 -5.13 12.45 -10.14
N ASP A 112 -4.81 12.73 -8.89
CA ASP A 112 -5.82 12.92 -7.84
C ASP A 112 -6.62 14.20 -8.10
N LYS A 113 -7.89 14.03 -8.40
CA LYS A 113 -8.81 15.13 -8.82
C LYS A 113 -9.08 16.17 -7.72
N ARG A 114 -8.59 15.98 -6.51
CA ARG A 114 -8.65 16.99 -5.43
C ARG A 114 -7.59 18.08 -5.62
N TRP A 115 -6.56 17.79 -6.37
CA TRP A 115 -5.42 18.65 -6.59
C TRP A 115 -5.36 19.07 -8.06
N ARG A 116 -4.80 20.25 -8.33
CA ARG A 116 -4.41 20.60 -9.70
C ARG A 116 -3.28 19.70 -10.20
N ALA A 117 -3.12 19.62 -11.49
CA ALA A 117 -1.93 18.99 -12.06
C ALA A 117 -0.67 19.77 -11.66
N PHE A 118 0.47 19.09 -11.64
CA PHE A 118 1.77 19.76 -11.53
C PHE A 118 1.98 20.68 -12.74
N ASP A 119 2.43 21.89 -12.49
CA ASP A 119 2.88 22.79 -13.54
C ASP A 119 4.31 22.46 -14.00
N THR A 120 4.82 23.23 -14.97
CA THR A 120 6.16 23.00 -15.54
C THR A 120 7.27 23.15 -14.49
N ALA A 121 7.13 24.06 -13.53
CA ALA A 121 8.14 24.28 -12.50
C ALA A 121 8.19 23.10 -11.52
N GLU A 122 7.03 22.57 -11.11
CA GLU A 122 6.92 21.43 -10.21
C GLU A 122 7.37 20.13 -10.90
N GLN A 123 7.07 19.96 -12.17
CA GLN A 123 7.59 18.85 -12.98
C GLN A 123 9.11 18.91 -13.06
N GLN A 124 9.69 20.09 -13.29
CA GLN A 124 11.14 20.29 -13.31
C GLN A 124 11.77 19.98 -11.94
N ILE A 125 11.11 20.33 -10.83
CA ILE A 125 11.58 19.98 -9.48
C ILE A 125 11.65 18.45 -9.33
N ILE A 126 10.60 17.72 -9.74
CA ILE A 126 10.59 16.25 -9.69
C ILE A 126 11.73 15.67 -10.52
N GLU A 127 11.94 16.17 -11.74
CA GLU A 127 13.03 15.75 -12.61
C GLU A 127 14.40 16.07 -12.02
N ASN A 128 14.60 17.23 -11.42
CA ASN A 128 15.84 17.63 -10.75
C ASN A 128 16.16 16.71 -9.56
N ILE A 129 15.14 16.37 -8.75
CA ILE A 129 15.30 15.42 -7.65
C ILE A 129 15.72 14.05 -8.19
N LEU A 130 15.06 13.56 -9.25
CA LEU A 130 15.42 12.31 -9.91
C LEU A 130 16.84 12.38 -10.54
N ALA A 131 17.25 13.50 -11.09
CA ALA A 131 18.56 13.66 -11.71
C ALA A 131 19.71 13.77 -10.69
N ASP A 132 19.42 13.95 -9.40
CA ASP A 132 20.46 14.06 -8.37
C ASP A 132 21.22 12.72 -8.24
N SER A 133 22.54 12.80 -8.43
CA SER A 133 23.42 11.62 -8.42
C SER A 133 23.52 10.93 -7.05
N ARG A 134 23.10 11.61 -5.98
CA ARG A 134 23.07 11.05 -4.61
C ARG A 134 21.77 10.29 -4.35
N LEU A 135 20.72 10.47 -5.16
CA LEU A 135 19.48 9.76 -5.01
C LEU A 135 19.65 8.30 -5.44
N VAL A 136 19.56 7.38 -4.49
CA VAL A 136 19.63 5.93 -4.73
C VAL A 136 18.28 5.39 -5.22
N SER A 137 17.19 5.78 -4.57
CA SER A 137 15.82 5.39 -4.93
C SER A 137 14.80 6.38 -4.38
N TRP A 138 13.63 6.43 -5.02
CA TRP A 138 12.47 7.18 -4.55
C TRP A 138 11.27 6.25 -4.43
N ALA A 139 10.93 5.87 -3.20
CA ALA A 139 9.75 5.08 -2.91
C ALA A 139 8.52 5.97 -2.77
N SER A 140 7.44 5.65 -3.49
CA SER A 140 6.19 6.46 -3.44
C SER A 140 4.95 5.60 -3.27
N GLU A 141 4.04 6.06 -2.38
CA GLU A 141 2.79 5.34 -2.09
C GLU A 141 1.74 5.41 -3.21
N ASN A 142 1.83 6.38 -4.11
CA ASN A 142 0.93 6.57 -5.23
C ASN A 142 1.73 6.78 -6.52
N LEU A 143 2.52 5.77 -6.87
CA LEU A 143 3.35 5.82 -8.06
C LEU A 143 2.51 5.53 -9.32
N GLU A 144 2.56 6.45 -10.29
CA GLU A 144 1.77 6.34 -11.52
C GLU A 144 2.52 5.53 -12.60
N THR A 145 3.83 5.68 -12.66
CA THR A 145 4.66 4.99 -13.65
C THR A 145 6.05 4.70 -13.13
N LEU A 146 6.69 3.67 -13.69
CA LEU A 146 8.07 3.25 -13.40
C LEU A 146 9.03 3.71 -14.51
N SER A 147 8.89 4.92 -15.02
CA SER A 147 9.72 5.46 -16.12
C SER A 147 11.21 5.60 -15.81
N ASP A 148 11.58 5.69 -14.53
CA ASP A 148 12.97 5.71 -14.06
C ASP A 148 13.20 4.51 -13.09
N PRO A 149 14.31 3.78 -13.21
CA PRO A 149 14.58 2.61 -12.36
C PRO A 149 14.80 2.94 -10.88
N ARG A 150 14.91 4.20 -10.51
CA ARG A 150 14.98 4.63 -9.11
C ARG A 150 13.59 4.73 -8.46
N TRP A 151 12.50 4.78 -9.23
CA TRP A 151 11.16 4.71 -8.68
C TRP A 151 10.88 3.33 -8.09
N MET A 152 10.43 3.34 -6.85
CA MET A 152 10.00 2.15 -6.14
C MET A 152 8.53 2.26 -5.74
N PRO A 153 7.66 1.33 -6.18
CA PRO A 153 6.29 1.30 -5.71
C PRO A 153 6.24 0.91 -4.23
N LEU A 154 5.58 1.73 -3.42
CA LEU A 154 5.43 1.52 -1.99
C LEU A 154 3.94 1.55 -1.63
N PRO A 155 3.36 0.47 -1.04
CA PRO A 155 1.98 0.51 -0.61
C PRO A 155 1.78 1.49 0.55
N LEU A 156 0.60 2.10 0.63
CA LEU A 156 0.24 2.93 1.77
C LEU A 156 0.20 2.13 3.09
N GLY A 157 -0.25 0.87 3.02
CA GLY A 157 -0.44 0.03 4.21
C GLY A 157 -1.74 0.33 4.97
N LEU A 158 -1.68 0.33 6.31
CA LEU A 158 -2.80 0.74 7.15
C LEU A 158 -2.73 2.21 7.56
N THR A 159 -3.86 2.74 8.00
CA THR A 159 -3.97 4.09 8.58
C THR A 159 -4.31 4.00 10.06
N PHE A 160 -3.71 4.88 10.87
CA PHE A 160 -3.87 4.90 12.32
C PHE A 160 -4.14 6.33 12.81
N PRO A 161 -5.36 6.87 12.57
CA PRO A 161 -5.69 8.25 12.93
C PRO A 161 -5.56 8.56 14.42
N ASP A 162 -5.79 7.56 15.26
CA ASP A 162 -5.68 7.63 16.72
C ASP A 162 -4.23 7.50 17.25
N GLY A 163 -3.24 7.28 16.35
CA GLY A 163 -1.84 7.06 16.71
C GLY A 163 -1.49 5.63 17.09
N GLY A 164 -2.39 4.67 16.85
CA GLY A 164 -2.15 3.25 17.14
C GLY A 164 -1.07 2.58 16.29
N GLY A 165 -0.56 3.26 15.24
CA GLY A 165 0.45 2.72 14.31
C GLY A 165 1.81 2.35 14.91
N GLU A 166 2.05 2.73 16.16
CA GLU A 166 3.25 2.33 16.89
C GLU A 166 3.10 1.00 17.65
N LYS A 167 1.86 0.53 17.79
CA LYS A 167 1.57 -0.70 18.51
C LYS A 167 1.50 -1.88 17.53
N PRO A 168 2.00 -3.06 17.95
CA PRO A 168 1.79 -4.27 17.16
C PRO A 168 0.30 -4.54 16.97
N VAL A 169 -0.06 -4.94 15.75
CA VAL A 169 -1.42 -5.40 15.44
C VAL A 169 -1.51 -6.88 15.81
N ARG A 170 -2.50 -7.22 16.62
CA ARG A 170 -2.86 -8.60 16.91
C ARG A 170 -3.86 -9.09 15.88
N ILE A 171 -3.57 -10.23 15.29
CA ILE A 171 -4.44 -10.83 14.28
C ILE A 171 -5.17 -12.00 14.90
N ASP A 172 -6.49 -11.91 14.89
CA ASP A 172 -7.34 -13.02 15.26
C ASP A 172 -7.29 -14.13 14.23
N ARG A 173 -7.58 -15.36 14.67
CA ARG A 173 -7.78 -16.47 13.73
C ARG A 173 -8.93 -16.16 12.77
N CYS A 174 -8.66 -16.28 11.49
CA CYS A 174 -9.66 -16.12 10.45
C CYS A 174 -10.14 -17.51 9.99
N PRO A 175 -11.42 -17.67 9.60
CA PRO A 175 -11.87 -18.87 8.92
C PRO A 175 -10.99 -19.15 7.68
N PRO A 176 -10.65 -20.41 7.40
CA PRO A 176 -9.89 -20.77 6.21
C PRO A 176 -10.57 -20.26 4.95
N GLN A 177 -9.79 -19.88 3.94
CA GLN A 177 -10.30 -19.42 2.65
C GLN A 177 -11.13 -20.52 1.96
N SER A 178 -10.74 -21.79 2.12
CA SER A 178 -11.44 -22.97 1.64
C SER A 178 -12.85 -23.15 2.21
N SER A 179 -13.13 -22.61 3.40
CA SER A 179 -14.45 -22.69 4.05
C SER A 179 -15.37 -21.51 3.74
N ARG A 180 -14.87 -20.49 3.01
CA ARG A 180 -15.63 -19.27 2.73
C ARG A 180 -16.51 -19.47 1.49
N PRO A 181 -17.73 -18.89 1.51
CA PRO A 181 -18.54 -18.88 0.29
C PRO A 181 -17.82 -18.08 -0.80
N LEU A 182 -17.94 -18.51 -2.05
CA LEU A 182 -17.41 -17.79 -3.21
C LEU A 182 -18.23 -16.52 -3.47
N ARG A 183 -18.03 -15.55 -2.63
CA ARG A 183 -18.68 -14.23 -2.68
C ARG A 183 -17.68 -13.11 -2.62
N VAL A 184 -17.99 -12.03 -3.31
CA VAL A 184 -17.20 -10.81 -3.34
C VAL A 184 -17.88 -9.73 -2.51
N LEU A 185 -17.12 -9.07 -1.65
CA LEU A 185 -17.59 -7.91 -0.91
C LEU A 185 -17.34 -6.63 -1.72
N CYS A 186 -18.39 -5.87 -2.01
CA CYS A 186 -18.31 -4.51 -2.52
C CYS A 186 -18.80 -3.54 -1.45
N ALA A 187 -17.88 -2.91 -0.74
CA ALA A 187 -18.15 -1.96 0.33
C ALA A 187 -17.23 -0.75 0.20
N HIS A 188 -17.65 0.23 -0.59
CA HIS A 188 -16.89 1.46 -0.80
C HIS A 188 -17.51 2.61 -0.02
N ARG A 189 -16.64 3.47 0.55
CA ARG A 189 -17.08 4.81 0.89
C ARG A 189 -17.21 5.62 -0.40
N ILE A 190 -18.42 6.11 -0.69
CA ILE A 190 -18.71 6.96 -1.85
C ILE A 190 -19.14 8.34 -1.35
N ARG A 191 -18.47 9.38 -1.82
CA ARG A 191 -18.81 10.78 -1.54
C ARG A 191 -19.30 11.47 -2.83
N GLN A 192 -19.83 12.69 -2.70
CA GLN A 192 -20.49 13.40 -3.81
C GLN A 192 -19.52 14.30 -4.61
N ASN A 193 -18.45 13.74 -5.17
CA ASN A 193 -17.59 14.51 -6.08
C ASN A 193 -16.96 13.60 -7.14
N GLN A 194 -16.28 14.19 -8.12
CA GLN A 194 -15.69 13.47 -9.25
C GLN A 194 -14.62 12.45 -8.83
N GLN A 195 -13.93 12.68 -7.73
CA GLN A 195 -12.95 11.75 -7.16
C GLN A 195 -13.52 10.35 -6.93
N TRP A 196 -14.84 10.25 -6.70
CA TRP A 196 -15.50 8.99 -6.38
C TRP A 196 -16.27 8.39 -7.56
N ASP A 197 -16.09 8.92 -8.78
CA ASP A 197 -16.75 8.43 -10.00
C ASP A 197 -16.47 6.97 -10.24
N LEU A 198 -15.20 6.55 -10.13
CA LEU A 198 -14.82 5.16 -10.31
C LEU A 198 -15.57 4.24 -9.34
N ARG A 199 -15.59 4.58 -8.05
CA ARG A 199 -16.29 3.76 -7.05
C ARG A 199 -17.79 3.71 -7.31
N ARG A 200 -18.40 4.79 -7.80
CA ARG A 200 -19.81 4.80 -8.24
C ARG A 200 -20.04 3.87 -9.43
N GLN A 201 -19.14 3.91 -10.41
CA GLN A 201 -19.22 3.03 -11.58
C GLN A 201 -19.08 1.55 -11.17
N VAL A 202 -18.07 1.22 -10.37
CA VAL A 202 -17.86 -0.15 -9.86
C VAL A 202 -19.05 -0.62 -9.03
N THR A 203 -19.62 0.23 -8.17
CA THR A 203 -20.80 -0.13 -7.38
C THR A 203 -22.02 -0.39 -8.27
N ARG A 204 -22.24 0.40 -9.33
CA ARG A 204 -23.30 0.16 -10.31
C ARG A 204 -23.11 -1.17 -11.04
N LEU A 205 -21.93 -1.42 -11.57
CA LEU A 205 -21.58 -2.69 -12.21
C LEU A 205 -21.91 -3.88 -11.29
N CYS A 206 -21.47 -3.81 -10.03
CA CYS A 206 -21.74 -4.86 -9.06
C CYS A 206 -23.23 -5.06 -8.81
N ARG A 207 -24.02 -3.99 -8.72
CA ARG A 207 -25.45 -4.03 -8.45
C ARG A 207 -26.23 -4.55 -9.65
N ASP A 208 -25.97 -3.98 -10.81
CA ASP A 208 -26.81 -4.16 -11.98
C ASP A 208 -26.51 -5.48 -12.71
N GLU A 209 -25.26 -5.97 -12.64
CA GLU A 209 -24.84 -7.11 -13.44
C GLU A 209 -24.29 -8.30 -12.64
N LEU A 210 -23.80 -8.08 -11.40
CA LEU A 210 -23.04 -9.08 -10.66
C LEU A 210 -23.63 -9.43 -9.28
N SER A 211 -24.82 -8.94 -8.95
CA SER A 211 -25.46 -9.08 -7.63
C SER A 211 -25.67 -10.53 -7.19
N ALA A 212 -25.69 -11.49 -8.11
CA ALA A 212 -25.83 -12.91 -7.80
C ALA A 212 -24.70 -13.43 -6.89
N TRP A 213 -23.48 -12.93 -7.03
CA TRP A 213 -22.32 -13.38 -6.23
C TRP A 213 -21.56 -12.23 -5.56
N ILE A 214 -22.00 -10.97 -5.73
CA ILE A 214 -21.41 -9.82 -5.03
C ILE A 214 -22.36 -9.31 -3.96
N SER A 215 -21.87 -9.17 -2.74
CA SER A 215 -22.57 -8.51 -1.62
C SER A 215 -22.23 -7.04 -1.62
N ILE A 216 -23.25 -6.18 -1.71
CA ILE A 216 -23.09 -4.74 -1.90
C ILE A 216 -23.52 -3.99 -0.65
N PHE A 217 -22.65 -3.12 -0.14
CA PHE A 217 -22.92 -2.22 0.97
C PHE A 217 -22.73 -0.78 0.51
N GLU A 218 -23.81 -0.10 0.24
CA GLU A 218 -23.82 1.30 -0.25
C GLU A 218 -23.63 2.32 0.86
N ARG A 219 -23.93 1.94 2.09
CA ARG A 219 -23.76 2.80 3.27
C ARG A 219 -22.43 2.44 3.95
N GLU A 220 -21.85 3.45 4.56
CA GLU A 220 -20.68 3.25 5.40
C GLU A 220 -21.03 2.32 6.58
N VAL A 221 -20.20 1.32 6.77
CA VAL A 221 -20.29 0.39 7.90
C VAL A 221 -19.18 0.70 8.90
N SER A 222 -19.37 0.34 10.17
CA SER A 222 -18.31 0.48 11.18
C SER A 222 -17.14 -0.46 10.88
N ASP A 223 -15.96 -0.13 11.39
CA ASP A 223 -14.76 -0.95 11.21
C ASP A 223 -14.96 -2.38 11.72
N SER A 224 -15.68 -2.58 12.83
CA SER A 224 -15.97 -3.92 13.35
C SER A 224 -16.84 -4.73 12.40
N VAL A 225 -17.86 -4.13 11.80
CA VAL A 225 -18.71 -4.75 10.78
C VAL A 225 -17.90 -5.04 9.52
N PHE A 226 -17.09 -4.09 9.07
CA PHE A 226 -16.25 -4.29 7.89
C PHE A 226 -15.25 -5.44 8.08
N ASN A 227 -14.57 -5.50 9.22
CA ASN A 227 -13.66 -6.59 9.55
C ASN A 227 -14.38 -7.95 9.63
N HIS A 228 -15.61 -7.99 10.15
CA HIS A 228 -16.43 -9.20 10.12
C HIS A 228 -16.76 -9.63 8.69
N LEU A 229 -17.17 -8.70 7.83
CA LEU A 229 -17.43 -8.97 6.41
C LEU A 229 -16.20 -9.51 5.68
N LEU A 230 -15.02 -8.95 5.94
CA LEU A 230 -13.75 -9.46 5.39
C LEU A 230 -13.43 -10.90 5.83
N ARG A 231 -13.93 -11.35 6.99
CA ARG A 231 -13.74 -12.74 7.46
C ARG A 231 -14.74 -13.71 6.87
N THR A 232 -15.85 -13.23 6.33
CA THR A 232 -16.97 -14.07 5.83
C THR A 232 -17.08 -14.10 4.31
N HIS A 233 -16.32 -13.27 3.59
CA HIS A 233 -16.26 -13.24 2.13
C HIS A 233 -14.93 -13.78 1.62
N ALA A 234 -14.94 -14.50 0.49
CA ALA A 234 -13.71 -14.95 -0.15
C ALA A 234 -12.92 -13.77 -0.72
N PHE A 235 -13.60 -12.81 -1.32
CA PHE A 235 -12.99 -11.67 -2.01
C PHE A 235 -13.54 -10.33 -1.53
N VAL A 236 -12.77 -9.26 -1.78
CA VAL A 236 -13.22 -7.89 -1.63
C VAL A 236 -12.72 -7.02 -2.77
N ILE A 237 -13.60 -6.19 -3.33
CA ILE A 237 -13.23 -5.18 -4.32
C ILE A 237 -12.52 -4.02 -3.63
N CYS A 238 -11.29 -3.76 -4.05
CA CYS A 238 -10.44 -2.69 -3.54
C CYS A 238 -10.27 -1.58 -4.58
N ALA A 239 -11.40 -1.00 -5.05
CA ALA A 239 -11.35 0.12 -5.98
C ALA A 239 -10.67 1.32 -5.32
N GLU A 240 -9.74 1.92 -6.05
CA GLU A 240 -8.97 3.08 -5.65
C GLU A 240 -9.85 4.30 -5.35
N GLY A 241 -9.33 5.22 -4.55
CA GLY A 241 -10.00 6.46 -4.14
C GLY A 241 -9.48 7.69 -4.85
N GLY A 242 -8.75 8.54 -4.12
CA GLY A 242 -8.12 9.74 -4.67
C GLY A 242 -6.83 9.44 -5.43
N GLY A 243 -6.00 8.59 -4.85
CA GLY A 243 -4.78 8.09 -5.48
C GLY A 243 -4.98 6.75 -6.19
N LEU A 244 -3.89 6.07 -6.43
CA LEU A 244 -3.86 4.76 -7.10
C LEU A 244 -3.83 3.59 -6.12
N ASP A 245 -3.44 3.82 -4.88
CA ASP A 245 -3.29 2.75 -3.88
C ASP A 245 -4.66 2.26 -3.39
N PRO A 246 -4.95 0.95 -3.50
CA PRO A 246 -6.19 0.34 -2.99
C PRO A 246 -6.22 0.21 -1.46
N SER A 247 -5.12 0.51 -0.78
CA SER A 247 -5.04 0.51 0.68
C SER A 247 -5.80 1.71 1.32
N PRO A 248 -6.19 1.62 2.56
CA PRO A 248 -5.91 0.54 3.52
C PRO A 248 -6.76 -0.72 3.35
N LYS A 249 -7.76 -0.70 2.45
CA LYS A 249 -8.72 -1.81 2.29
C LYS A 249 -8.03 -3.12 1.90
N ALA A 250 -7.07 -3.09 0.96
CA ALA A 250 -6.33 -4.28 0.55
C ALA A 250 -5.53 -4.88 1.73
N TRP A 251 -4.91 -4.05 2.56
CA TRP A 251 -4.22 -4.49 3.78
C TRP A 251 -5.16 -5.12 4.80
N GLN A 252 -6.29 -4.46 5.08
CA GLN A 252 -7.34 -5.02 5.96
C GLN A 252 -7.85 -6.37 5.45
N ALA A 253 -8.09 -6.49 4.13
CA ALA A 253 -8.51 -7.75 3.51
C ALA A 253 -7.50 -8.87 3.78
N LEU A 254 -6.23 -8.65 3.47
CA LEU A 254 -5.17 -9.63 3.68
C LEU A 254 -5.02 -9.99 5.16
N LEU A 255 -5.12 -9.02 6.08
CA LEU A 255 -5.10 -9.28 7.52
C LEU A 255 -6.26 -10.18 7.98
N HIS A 256 -7.44 -9.98 7.42
CA HIS A 256 -8.66 -10.74 7.78
C HIS A 256 -8.92 -11.94 6.86
N GLY A 257 -7.99 -12.27 5.97
CA GLY A 257 -8.02 -13.47 5.16
C GLY A 257 -8.94 -13.41 3.94
N ALA A 258 -9.39 -12.22 3.51
CA ALA A 258 -10.06 -12.02 2.22
C ALA A 258 -9.03 -11.75 1.12
N ILE A 259 -9.33 -12.16 -0.10
CA ILE A 259 -8.52 -11.91 -1.28
C ILE A 259 -8.88 -10.54 -1.86
N PRO A 260 -7.98 -9.55 -1.88
CA PRO A 260 -8.24 -8.27 -2.53
C PRO A 260 -8.31 -8.46 -4.05
N ILE A 261 -9.33 -7.87 -4.69
CA ILE A 261 -9.35 -7.63 -6.14
C ILE A 261 -9.07 -6.14 -6.34
N MET A 262 -8.08 -5.82 -7.14
CA MET A 262 -7.63 -4.46 -7.42
C MET A 262 -7.37 -4.26 -8.90
N ARG A 263 -7.42 -3.01 -9.38
CA ARG A 263 -7.08 -2.70 -10.77
C ARG A 263 -5.59 -2.47 -10.92
N SER A 264 -5.05 -2.85 -12.07
CA SER A 264 -3.64 -2.64 -12.44
C SER A 264 -3.24 -1.16 -12.38
N SER A 265 -2.06 -0.89 -11.86
CA SER A 265 -1.49 0.44 -11.72
C SER A 265 0.04 0.41 -11.62
N GLY A 266 0.68 1.55 -11.48
CA GLY A 266 2.12 1.65 -11.19
C GLY A 266 2.55 0.96 -9.89
N LEU A 267 1.60 0.55 -9.05
CA LEU A 267 1.85 -0.18 -7.79
C LEU A 267 1.86 -1.71 -7.94
N ASP A 268 1.60 -2.24 -9.13
CA ASP A 268 1.52 -3.70 -9.34
C ASP A 268 2.75 -4.44 -8.84
N GLY A 269 3.95 -3.88 -9.06
CA GLY A 269 5.20 -4.48 -8.58
C GLY A 269 5.26 -4.70 -7.07
N ALA A 270 4.61 -3.83 -6.28
CA ALA A 270 4.50 -3.99 -4.83
C ALA A 270 3.45 -5.06 -4.47
N TYR A 271 2.31 -5.07 -5.15
CA TYR A 271 1.19 -5.95 -4.83
C TYR A 271 1.34 -7.38 -5.35
N ARG A 272 2.09 -7.60 -6.45
CA ARG A 272 2.38 -8.95 -6.97
C ARG A 272 3.11 -9.87 -5.97
N GLN A 273 3.70 -9.30 -4.93
CA GLN A 273 4.32 -10.05 -3.85
C GLN A 273 3.31 -10.56 -2.80
N LEU A 274 2.03 -10.22 -2.94
CA LEU A 274 0.94 -10.54 -2.03
C LEU A 274 -0.12 -11.39 -2.74
N PRO A 275 -0.89 -12.21 -2.03
CA PRO A 275 -1.95 -13.01 -2.62
C PRO A 275 -3.18 -12.13 -2.96
N VAL A 276 -3.05 -11.34 -4.00
CA VAL A 276 -4.07 -10.43 -4.53
C VAL A 276 -4.44 -10.83 -5.96
N VAL A 277 -5.58 -10.38 -6.42
CA VAL A 277 -5.99 -10.45 -7.83
C VAL A 277 -5.87 -9.06 -8.43
N ILE A 278 -5.15 -8.97 -9.53
CA ILE A 278 -5.01 -7.73 -10.31
C ILE A 278 -5.77 -7.91 -11.61
N VAL A 279 -6.79 -7.07 -11.82
CA VAL A 279 -7.59 -7.01 -13.06
C VAL A 279 -7.17 -5.82 -13.91
N ALA A 280 -7.30 -5.93 -15.22
CA ALA A 280 -6.97 -4.83 -16.11
C ALA A 280 -7.96 -3.67 -15.93
N GLU A 281 -9.25 -3.97 -15.90
CA GLU A 281 -10.35 -3.01 -15.74
C GLU A 281 -11.49 -3.60 -14.90
N TRP A 282 -12.39 -2.72 -14.42
CA TRP A 282 -13.59 -3.14 -13.70
C TRP A 282 -14.71 -3.47 -14.70
N THR A 283 -14.73 -4.70 -15.21
CA THR A 283 -15.74 -5.18 -16.14
C THR A 283 -16.44 -6.45 -15.64
N ARG A 284 -17.55 -6.80 -16.26
CA ARG A 284 -18.28 -8.02 -15.98
C ARG A 284 -17.45 -9.28 -16.26
N GLU A 285 -16.72 -9.25 -17.37
CA GLU A 285 -15.87 -10.34 -17.84
C GLU A 285 -14.73 -10.60 -16.85
N GLU A 286 -14.10 -9.51 -16.37
CA GLU A 286 -13.04 -9.59 -15.36
C GLU A 286 -13.55 -10.18 -14.03
N LEU A 287 -14.77 -9.84 -13.62
CA LEU A 287 -15.37 -10.29 -12.36
C LEU A 287 -16.31 -11.49 -12.53
N ALA A 288 -16.18 -12.27 -13.62
CA ALA A 288 -17.01 -13.42 -13.88
C ALA A 288 -16.86 -14.50 -12.80
N PHE A 289 -17.96 -15.21 -12.49
CA PHE A 289 -18.00 -16.18 -11.40
C PHE A 289 -16.99 -17.33 -11.55
N ASP A 290 -16.76 -17.80 -12.78
CA ASP A 290 -15.79 -18.87 -13.04
C ASP A 290 -14.36 -18.40 -12.78
N ARG A 291 -14.00 -17.18 -13.17
CA ARG A 291 -12.70 -16.59 -12.83
C ARG A 291 -12.48 -16.49 -11.31
N LEU A 292 -13.51 -16.13 -10.56
CA LEU A 292 -13.41 -16.09 -9.09
C LEU A 292 -13.07 -17.47 -8.50
N ARG A 293 -13.64 -18.54 -9.06
CA ARG A 293 -13.33 -19.92 -8.64
C ARG A 293 -11.87 -20.27 -8.90
N ASP A 294 -11.38 -19.96 -10.08
CA ASP A 294 -10.00 -20.22 -10.48
C ASP A 294 -9.01 -19.41 -9.63
N TRP A 295 -9.29 -18.13 -9.41
CA TRP A 295 -8.49 -17.30 -8.51
C TRP A 295 -8.48 -17.82 -7.08
N GLN A 296 -9.65 -18.18 -6.54
CA GLN A 296 -9.71 -18.73 -5.18
C GLN A 296 -8.84 -19.98 -5.07
N SER A 297 -8.95 -20.92 -6.01
CA SER A 297 -8.17 -22.15 -5.99
C SER A 297 -6.65 -21.89 -6.06
N THR A 298 -6.23 -20.91 -6.86
CA THR A 298 -4.82 -20.53 -7.02
C THR A 298 -4.25 -19.85 -5.78
N VAL A 299 -5.03 -18.95 -5.16
CA VAL A 299 -4.53 -18.07 -4.08
C VAL A 299 -4.79 -18.65 -2.68
N MET A 300 -5.77 -19.53 -2.53
CA MET A 300 -6.19 -20.15 -1.26
C MET A 300 -5.03 -20.70 -0.41
N PRO A 301 -4.02 -21.39 -0.97
CA PRO A 301 -2.91 -21.92 -0.17
C PRO A 301 -2.15 -20.86 0.64
N TRP A 302 -2.12 -19.61 0.14
CA TRP A 302 -1.47 -18.49 0.85
C TRP A 302 -2.20 -18.04 2.11
N PHE A 303 -3.46 -18.44 2.26
CA PHE A 303 -4.28 -18.15 3.43
C PHE A 303 -4.42 -19.33 4.38
N ASP A 304 -4.48 -20.56 3.84
CA ASP A 304 -4.83 -21.75 4.58
C ASP A 304 -3.60 -22.55 5.07
N GLU A 305 -2.47 -22.48 4.34
CA GLU A 305 -1.23 -23.12 4.77
C GLU A 305 -0.48 -22.21 5.78
N PRO A 306 -0.16 -22.72 6.99
CA PRO A 306 0.42 -21.87 8.05
C PRO A 306 1.71 -21.15 7.65
N GLN A 307 2.63 -21.81 6.92
CA GLN A 307 3.90 -21.19 6.49
C GLN A 307 3.65 -20.06 5.47
N ARG A 308 2.80 -20.29 4.47
CA ARG A 308 2.45 -19.28 3.46
C ARG A 308 1.68 -18.11 4.09
N ARG A 309 0.79 -18.42 5.03
CA ARG A 309 0.10 -17.38 5.81
C ARG A 309 1.07 -16.53 6.62
N ALA A 310 2.05 -17.13 7.27
CA ALA A 310 3.09 -16.39 8.00
C ALA A 310 3.89 -15.48 7.07
N GLU A 311 4.18 -15.93 5.84
CA GLU A 311 4.86 -15.11 4.82
C GLU A 311 3.99 -13.92 4.38
N VAL A 312 2.69 -14.12 4.14
CA VAL A 312 1.77 -13.00 3.85
C VAL A 312 1.81 -11.97 4.97
N LEU A 313 1.69 -12.40 6.22
CA LEU A 313 1.71 -11.50 7.37
C LEU A 313 3.05 -10.77 7.51
N HIS A 314 4.18 -11.46 7.24
CA HIS A 314 5.49 -10.83 7.21
C HIS A 314 5.56 -9.73 6.15
N ARG A 315 5.04 -9.98 4.93
CA ARG A 315 5.01 -8.98 3.84
C ARG A 315 4.08 -7.79 4.11
N LEU A 316 3.17 -7.88 5.08
CA LEU A 316 2.37 -6.74 5.54
C LEU A 316 3.08 -5.90 6.61
N SER A 317 4.23 -6.34 7.11
CA SER A 317 4.94 -5.69 8.20
C SER A 317 5.79 -4.50 7.74
N ILE A 318 6.03 -3.58 8.67
CA ILE A 318 6.94 -2.45 8.46
C ILE A 318 8.39 -2.93 8.28
N ASP A 319 8.77 -4.06 8.89
CA ASP A 319 10.12 -4.61 8.79
C ASP A 319 10.42 -5.08 7.37
N TYR A 320 9.47 -5.77 6.75
CA TYR A 320 9.58 -6.20 5.36
C TYR A 320 9.77 -5.01 4.42
N TRP A 321 8.91 -3.99 4.51
CA TRP A 321 9.00 -2.81 3.62
C TRP A 321 10.23 -1.96 3.89
N TRP A 322 10.68 -1.88 5.15
CA TRP A 322 11.95 -1.22 5.46
C TRP A 322 13.15 -1.95 4.84
N GLN A 323 13.19 -3.26 4.90
CA GLN A 323 14.22 -4.06 4.23
C GLN A 323 14.15 -3.90 2.71
N THR A 324 12.95 -3.93 2.13
CA THR A 324 12.75 -3.73 0.70
C THR A 324 13.24 -2.35 0.24
N ILE A 325 12.92 -1.28 0.97
CA ILE A 325 13.45 0.07 0.69
C ILE A 325 14.98 0.08 0.73
N ASN A 326 15.57 -0.54 1.75
CA ASN A 326 17.03 -0.55 1.90
C ASN A 326 17.76 -1.35 0.82
N SER A 327 17.16 -2.38 0.32
CA SER A 327 17.73 -3.24 -0.73
C SER A 327 17.46 -2.74 -2.15
N TYR A 328 16.46 -1.85 -2.33
CA TYR A 328 16.09 -1.36 -3.66
C TYR A 328 17.15 -0.42 -4.24
N GLY A 329 17.50 -0.63 -5.52
CA GLY A 329 18.44 0.22 -6.24
C GLY A 329 18.72 -0.29 -7.67
N PRO A 330 19.26 0.56 -8.56
CA PRO A 330 19.40 0.29 -9.99
C PRO A 330 20.17 -0.97 -10.38
N LEU A 331 21.03 -1.48 -9.49
CA LEU A 331 21.81 -2.70 -9.74
C LEU A 331 21.05 -3.99 -9.44
N GLN A 332 19.99 -3.94 -8.64
CA GLN A 332 19.22 -5.13 -8.24
C GLN A 332 18.02 -5.41 -9.13
N THR A 333 17.51 -4.42 -9.86
CA THR A 333 16.40 -4.60 -10.79
C THR A 333 16.69 -5.70 -11.81
N LYS A 334 17.93 -5.84 -12.27
CA LYS A 334 18.35 -6.90 -13.20
C LYS A 334 18.41 -8.31 -12.59
N VAL A 335 18.54 -8.43 -11.28
CA VAL A 335 18.61 -9.73 -10.57
C VAL A 335 17.22 -10.16 -10.12
N GLN A 336 16.36 -9.22 -9.74
CA GLN A 336 14.98 -9.53 -9.34
C GLN A 336 14.11 -10.00 -10.52
N ASP A 337 14.31 -9.47 -11.72
CA ASP A 337 13.61 -9.98 -12.91
C ASP A 337 13.98 -11.45 -13.19
N HIS A 338 15.20 -11.89 -12.83
CA HIS A 338 15.63 -13.28 -13.00
C HIS A 338 15.09 -14.21 -11.89
N LEU A 339 14.85 -13.71 -10.68
CA LEU A 339 14.33 -14.49 -9.54
C LEU A 339 12.80 -14.52 -9.48
N GLN A 340 12.12 -13.56 -10.12
CA GLN A 340 10.65 -13.51 -10.17
C GLN A 340 10.04 -14.63 -11.02
N HIS A 341 10.81 -15.24 -11.93
CA HIS A 341 10.38 -16.41 -12.70
C HIS A 341 10.26 -17.71 -11.88
N THR A 342 10.65 -17.70 -10.60
CA THR A 342 10.73 -18.94 -9.79
C THR A 342 9.81 -18.99 -8.57
N GLN A 343 9.04 -17.94 -8.21
CA GLN A 343 8.37 -17.88 -6.90
C GLN A 343 6.84 -17.76 -6.88
N LEU A 344 6.19 -17.38 -7.96
CA LEU A 344 4.75 -17.55 -8.15
C LEU A 344 4.56 -18.06 -9.57
N PRO A 345 3.64 -19.00 -9.84
CA PRO A 345 3.26 -19.25 -11.21
C PRO A 345 2.84 -17.91 -11.79
N ASN A 346 3.50 -17.51 -12.88
CA ASN A 346 3.14 -16.31 -13.61
C ASN A 346 1.63 -16.28 -13.73
N ASN A 347 0.99 -15.25 -13.15
CA ASN A 347 -0.30 -14.83 -13.63
C ASN A 347 -0.07 -14.30 -15.06
N GLU A 348 0.23 -15.21 -15.97
CA GLU A 348 0.00 -14.96 -17.37
C GLU A 348 -1.46 -14.61 -17.47
N ILE A 349 -1.74 -13.40 -17.89
CA ILE A 349 -2.99 -12.99 -18.45
C ILE A 349 -3.32 -14.07 -19.48
N LEU A 350 -4.17 -15.04 -19.08
CA LEU A 350 -4.73 -15.98 -20.05
C LEU A 350 -5.57 -15.14 -21.01
N PRO A 351 -5.45 -15.40 -22.33
CA PRO A 351 -6.10 -14.65 -23.38
C PRO A 351 -7.63 -14.60 -23.23
#